data_492d798c9fb76ee188ec129bd5c8d611
#
_entry.id   492d798c9fb76ee188ec129bd5c8d611
#
_cell.length_a   1.000
_cell.length_b   1.000
_cell.length_c   1.000
_cell.angle_alpha   90.00
_cell.angle_beta   90.00
_cell.angle_gamma   90.00
#
_symmetry.space_group_name_H-M   'P 1'
#
loop_
_entity.id
_entity.type
_entity.pdbx_description
1 polymer ?
#
loop_
_entity_poly.entity_id
_entity_poly.type
_entity_poly.pdbx_seq_one_letter_code
_entity_poly.pdbx_strand_id
1 'polypeptide(L)'
;MKPRLLSLFPLFLALAAGLCAVHAGEASSAAPAYLPAQQPDYTLQASDLIRVEVFQEDGLKREVRLSQECSVTLPLIGTLSLKGMTVGQASDLIQKLYDQNYLVNPQVNVSVLEYSVRTVNVLGAVTKAGAVTFPPEQSMNLLDAIAGAGGFTRLADRSRIKLTRQMAEGKTEAHLIDADEIIQGQAKKDWPLQKGDVIYVPERLF
;
A
#
# COMPACT_ATOMS: atom_id res chain seq x y z
N MET A 1 -31.44 -74.76 29.44
CA MET A 1 -32.70 -75.28 28.86
C MET A 1 -33.23 -74.29 27.87
N LYS A 2 -33.27 -74.71 26.59
CA LYS A 2 -34.05 -74.09 25.49
C LYS A 2 -35.53 -74.39 25.71
N PRO A 3 -36.54 -73.68 25.11
CA PRO A 3 -36.71 -73.56 23.67
C PRO A 3 -37.23 -72.16 23.23
N ARG A 4 -36.92 -71.68 22.01
CA ARG A 4 -37.66 -71.73 20.71
C ARG A 4 -39.12 -71.24 20.71
N LEU A 5 -39.47 -70.26 19.88
CA LEU A 5 -40.46 -70.24 18.78
C LEU A 5 -40.54 -68.82 18.23
N LEU A 6 -40.19 -68.51 17.02
CA LEU A 6 -40.90 -68.65 15.73
C LEU A 6 -42.22 -67.90 15.71
N SER A 7 -42.37 -66.87 14.91
CA SER A 7 -43.47 -66.80 13.93
C SER A 7 -43.77 -65.36 13.46
N LEU A 8 -43.66 -65.23 12.16
CA LEU A 8 -44.54 -64.56 11.20
C LEU A 8 -44.62 -63.03 11.05
N PHE A 9 -44.24 -62.69 9.87
CA PHE A 9 -44.70 -61.56 9.02
C PHE A 9 -46.22 -61.48 8.94
N PRO A 10 -46.80 -60.28 8.72
CA PRO A 10 -47.08 -59.91 7.32
C PRO A 10 -46.81 -58.40 6.99
N LEU A 11 -46.31 -58.22 5.84
CA LEU A 11 -46.56 -57.23 4.77
C LEU A 11 -47.77 -56.33 4.98
N PHE A 12 -47.59 -55.03 5.18
CA PHE A 12 -48.56 -54.00 4.88
C PHE A 12 -47.92 -52.84 4.12
N LEU A 13 -48.28 -52.79 2.86
CA LEU A 13 -48.04 -51.73 1.92
C LEU A 13 -49.00 -50.59 2.26
N ALA A 14 -48.49 -49.43 2.69
CA ALA A 14 -49.25 -48.19 2.75
C ALA A 14 -48.42 -47.02 2.22
N LEU A 15 -48.85 -46.62 1.08
CA LEU A 15 -48.49 -45.41 0.33
C LEU A 15 -48.90 -44.17 1.16
N ALA A 16 -47.98 -43.31 1.62
CA ALA A 16 -48.32 -42.04 2.16
C ALA A 16 -47.29 -41.00 1.68
N ALA A 17 -47.79 -40.00 0.97
CA ALA A 17 -47.11 -38.89 0.40
C ALA A 17 -46.23 -38.15 1.42
N GLY A 18 -44.92 -38.11 1.16
CA GLY A 18 -43.97 -37.35 1.95
C GLY A 18 -44.03 -35.88 1.58
N LEU A 19 -44.39 -35.09 2.56
CA LEU A 19 -44.27 -33.63 2.52
C LEU A 19 -42.78 -33.28 2.72
N CYS A 20 -42.09 -32.95 1.63
CA CYS A 20 -40.74 -32.35 1.73
C CYS A 20 -40.85 -30.98 2.38
N ALA A 21 -40.55 -30.91 3.67
CA ALA A 21 -40.23 -29.65 4.34
C ALA A 21 -38.88 -29.15 3.80
N VAL A 22 -38.93 -28.22 2.86
CA VAL A 22 -37.78 -27.42 2.46
C VAL A 22 -37.39 -26.54 3.66
N HIS A 23 -36.40 -26.95 4.42
CA HIS A 23 -35.71 -26.04 5.32
C HIS A 23 -34.95 -25.06 4.45
N ALA A 24 -35.52 -23.87 4.26
CA ALA A 24 -34.77 -22.70 3.82
C ALA A 24 -33.74 -22.36 4.92
N GLY A 25 -32.55 -22.88 4.75
CA GLY A 25 -31.43 -22.42 5.53
C GLY A 25 -31.23 -20.94 5.23
N GLU A 26 -31.55 -20.09 6.20
CA GLU A 26 -31.10 -18.69 6.21
C GLU A 26 -29.59 -18.70 6.13
N ALA A 27 -29.06 -18.50 4.92
CA ALA A 27 -27.69 -18.10 4.73
C ALA A 27 -27.53 -16.75 5.42
N SER A 28 -27.09 -16.80 6.66
CA SER A 28 -26.58 -15.63 7.36
C SER A 28 -25.44 -15.07 6.50
N SER A 29 -25.76 -14.09 5.68
CA SER A 29 -24.80 -13.24 5.01
C SER A 29 -24.08 -12.44 6.11
N ALA A 30 -23.11 -13.07 6.74
CA ALA A 30 -22.11 -12.36 7.51
C ALA A 30 -21.41 -11.44 6.51
N ALA A 31 -21.77 -10.18 6.52
CA ALA A 31 -20.98 -9.15 5.87
C ALA A 31 -19.54 -9.37 6.29
N PRO A 32 -18.57 -9.38 5.36
CA PRO A 32 -17.18 -9.50 5.74
C PRO A 32 -16.92 -8.39 6.74
N ALA A 33 -16.54 -8.76 7.96
CA ALA A 33 -16.05 -7.80 8.94
C ALA A 33 -14.90 -7.06 8.24
N TYR A 34 -15.11 -5.80 7.94
CA TYR A 34 -14.09 -4.90 7.43
C TYR A 34 -13.07 -4.76 8.57
N LEU A 35 -12.13 -5.69 8.61
CA LEU A 35 -10.92 -5.46 9.38
C LEU A 35 -10.29 -4.24 8.72
N PRO A 36 -10.07 -3.14 9.46
CA PRO A 36 -9.30 -2.04 8.91
C PRO A 36 -7.98 -2.66 8.46
N ALA A 37 -7.75 -2.66 7.15
CA ALA A 37 -6.49 -3.09 6.60
C ALA A 37 -5.44 -2.26 7.33
N GLN A 38 -4.62 -2.91 8.15
CA GLN A 38 -3.42 -2.28 8.70
C GLN A 38 -2.65 -1.90 7.46
N GLN A 39 -2.64 -0.61 7.16
CA GLN A 39 -1.89 -0.09 6.03
C GLN A 39 -0.45 -0.54 6.26
N PRO A 40 0.14 -1.31 5.33
CA PRO A 40 1.51 -1.74 5.49
C PRO A 40 2.36 -0.50 5.73
N ASP A 41 3.43 -0.62 6.47
CA ASP A 41 4.35 0.40 7.01
C ASP A 41 4.64 1.58 6.08
N TYR A 42 3.59 2.29 5.65
CA TYR A 42 3.74 3.48 4.81
C TYR A 42 4.47 4.54 5.60
N THR A 43 5.61 4.96 5.10
CA THR A 43 6.37 6.06 5.65
C THR A 43 5.79 7.38 5.15
N LEU A 44 5.35 8.22 6.08
CA LEU A 44 4.77 9.52 5.80
C LEU A 44 5.73 10.41 4.99
N GLN A 45 5.18 11.07 3.98
CA GLN A 45 5.91 11.91 3.05
C GLN A 45 5.44 13.38 3.15
N ALA A 46 6.31 14.30 2.71
CA ALA A 46 5.93 15.69 2.57
C ALA A 46 4.72 15.85 1.64
N SER A 47 3.79 16.71 2.02
CA SER A 47 2.55 17.00 1.30
C SER A 47 1.47 15.92 1.37
N ASP A 48 1.64 14.84 2.13
CA ASP A 48 0.53 13.92 2.42
C ASP A 48 -0.54 14.65 3.22
N LEU A 49 -1.82 14.35 2.93
CA LEU A 49 -2.94 14.79 3.74
C LEU A 49 -3.29 13.67 4.71
N ILE A 50 -3.11 13.94 5.99
CA ILE A 50 -3.42 13.00 7.06
C ILE A 50 -4.61 13.46 7.88
N ARG A 51 -5.35 12.50 8.39
CA ARG A 51 -6.37 12.70 9.41
C ARG A 51 -5.88 12.12 10.72
N VAL A 52 -5.93 12.92 11.76
CA VAL A 52 -5.67 12.53 13.15
C VAL A 52 -6.97 12.56 13.91
N GLU A 53 -7.33 11.45 14.51
CA GLU A 53 -8.53 11.29 15.33
C GLU A 53 -8.15 10.76 16.71
N VAL A 54 -8.71 11.37 17.74
CA VAL A 54 -8.59 10.88 19.12
C VAL A 54 -9.96 10.35 19.53
N PHE A 55 -10.00 9.11 19.98
CA PHE A 55 -11.28 8.46 20.35
C PHE A 55 -11.98 9.23 21.46
N GLN A 56 -13.27 9.49 21.30
CA GLN A 56 -14.13 10.26 22.20
C GLN A 56 -13.78 11.77 22.33
N GLU A 57 -12.87 12.30 21.50
CA GLU A 57 -12.45 13.69 21.52
C GLU A 57 -12.62 14.34 20.13
N ASP A 58 -13.87 14.60 19.73
CA ASP A 58 -14.19 15.19 18.42
C ASP A 58 -13.52 16.57 18.22
N GLY A 59 -13.30 17.32 19.29
CA GLY A 59 -12.61 18.60 19.26
C GLY A 59 -11.15 18.54 18.81
N LEU A 60 -10.52 17.36 18.90
CA LEU A 60 -9.14 17.14 18.52
C LEU A 60 -8.97 16.52 17.11
N LYS A 61 -10.06 16.12 16.47
CA LYS A 61 -10.04 15.63 15.10
C LYS A 61 -9.53 16.72 14.15
N ARG A 62 -8.51 16.39 13.36
CA ARG A 62 -7.90 17.30 12.37
C ARG A 62 -7.55 16.57 11.09
N GLU A 63 -7.78 17.26 9.98
CA GLU A 63 -7.25 16.92 8.65
C GLU A 63 -6.19 17.95 8.33
N VAL A 64 -4.97 17.50 8.19
CA VAL A 64 -3.81 18.38 8.01
C VAL A 64 -2.88 17.85 6.95
N ARG A 65 -2.43 18.74 6.08
CA ARG A 65 -1.38 18.43 5.10
C ARG A 65 -0.02 18.61 5.73
N LEU A 66 0.83 17.59 5.61
CA LEU A 66 2.20 17.64 6.09
C LEU A 66 3.00 18.72 5.35
N SER A 67 3.82 19.46 6.09
CA SER A 67 4.73 20.44 5.51
C SER A 67 5.83 19.79 4.66
N GLN A 68 6.65 20.60 3.98
CA GLN A 68 7.81 20.10 3.23
C GLN A 68 8.84 19.40 4.13
N GLU A 69 8.85 19.71 5.42
CA GLU A 69 9.71 19.08 6.43
C GLU A 69 9.01 17.89 7.13
N CYS A 70 7.87 17.43 6.61
CA CYS A 70 7.02 16.39 7.22
C CYS A 70 6.63 16.76 8.66
N SER A 71 6.34 18.03 8.95
CA SER A 71 5.81 18.47 10.24
C SER A 71 4.31 18.72 10.19
N VAL A 72 3.67 18.57 11.35
CA VAL A 72 2.25 18.81 11.55
C VAL A 72 2.03 19.62 12.84
N THR A 73 1.03 20.50 12.84
CA THR A 73 0.63 21.23 14.04
C THR A 73 -0.74 20.72 14.51
N LEU A 74 -0.76 20.21 15.74
CA LEU A 74 -1.96 19.66 16.37
C LEU A 74 -2.35 20.48 17.61
N PRO A 75 -3.65 20.55 17.94
CA PRO A 75 -4.11 21.22 19.15
C PRO A 75 -3.43 20.65 20.38
N LEU A 76 -3.20 21.47 21.37
CA LEU A 76 -2.59 21.16 22.68
C LEU A 76 -1.10 20.76 22.63
N ILE A 77 -0.72 19.89 21.72
CA ILE A 77 0.66 19.35 21.62
C ILE A 77 1.57 20.16 20.67
N GLY A 78 1.02 21.13 19.92
CA GLY A 78 1.81 22.02 19.07
C GLY A 78 2.34 21.36 17.80
N THR A 79 3.52 21.81 17.35
CA THR A 79 4.15 21.32 16.11
C THR A 79 5.10 20.17 16.41
N LEU A 80 4.93 19.07 15.66
CA LEU A 80 5.77 17.88 15.76
C LEU A 80 6.25 17.45 14.37
N SER A 81 7.44 16.86 14.32
CA SER A 81 8.02 16.31 13.10
C SER A 81 7.71 14.83 12.99
N LEU A 82 7.15 14.43 11.84
CA LEU A 82 6.84 13.02 11.51
C LEU A 82 7.77 12.48 10.42
N LYS A 83 8.90 13.15 10.18
CA LYS A 83 9.85 12.79 9.13
C LYS A 83 10.41 11.40 9.33
N GLY A 84 10.24 10.55 8.31
CA GLY A 84 10.74 9.18 8.32
C GLY A 84 9.97 8.21 9.22
N MET A 85 8.83 8.64 9.80
CA MET A 85 7.96 7.80 10.60
C MET A 85 6.90 7.12 9.74
N THR A 86 6.55 5.89 10.12
CA THR A 86 5.37 5.23 9.56
C THR A 86 4.10 5.77 10.18
N VAL A 87 2.94 5.47 9.57
CA VAL A 87 1.63 5.86 10.10
C VAL A 87 1.43 5.36 11.54
N GLY A 88 1.83 4.10 11.82
CA GLY A 88 1.77 3.53 13.16
C GLY A 88 2.66 4.27 14.17
N GLN A 89 3.92 4.53 13.80
CA GLN A 89 4.84 5.27 14.64
C GLN A 89 4.38 6.71 14.93
N ALA A 90 3.76 7.36 13.94
CA ALA A 90 3.17 8.67 14.12
C ALA A 90 2.00 8.64 15.10
N SER A 91 1.14 7.62 15.01
CA SER A 91 0.02 7.40 15.93
C SER A 91 0.52 7.22 17.36
N ASP A 92 1.52 6.36 17.57
CA ASP A 92 2.11 6.10 18.89
C ASP A 92 2.76 7.34 19.49
N LEU A 93 3.47 8.12 18.68
CA LEU A 93 4.09 9.36 19.12
C LEU A 93 3.04 10.39 19.57
N ILE A 94 2.00 10.59 18.77
CA ILE A 94 0.92 11.53 19.07
C ILE A 94 0.15 11.08 20.32
N GLN A 95 -0.14 9.79 20.43
CA GLN A 95 -0.77 9.19 21.60
C GLN A 95 0.02 9.47 22.87
N LYS A 96 1.32 9.22 22.83
CA LYS A 96 2.23 9.46 23.96
C LYS A 96 2.26 10.94 24.38
N LEU A 97 2.24 11.87 23.43
CA LEU A 97 2.27 13.31 23.72
C LEU A 97 0.97 13.79 24.36
N TYR A 98 -0.18 13.26 23.92
CA TYR A 98 -1.46 13.56 24.57
C TYR A 98 -1.56 12.94 25.96
N ASP A 99 -1.10 11.70 26.16
CA ASP A 99 -1.14 10.99 27.43
C ASP A 99 -0.29 11.67 28.50
N GLN A 100 0.83 12.28 28.14
CA GLN A 100 1.75 12.91 29.09
C GLN A 100 1.16 14.13 29.80
N ASN A 101 0.30 14.91 29.12
CA ASN A 101 -0.05 16.24 29.62
C ASN A 101 -1.54 16.60 29.53
N TYR A 102 -2.34 15.90 28.73
CA TYR A 102 -3.68 16.39 28.37
C TYR A 102 -4.80 15.39 28.54
N LEU A 103 -4.55 14.11 28.27
CA LEU A 103 -5.57 13.05 28.27
C LEU A 103 -5.08 11.85 29.06
N VAL A 104 -6.03 11.02 29.52
CA VAL A 104 -5.73 9.78 30.22
C VAL A 104 -5.98 8.60 29.30
N ASN A 105 -4.91 7.87 28.95
CA ASN A 105 -4.96 6.70 28.07
C ASN A 105 -5.71 6.97 26.73
N PRO A 106 -5.33 8.02 25.97
CA PRO A 106 -5.99 8.34 24.72
C PRO A 106 -5.74 7.27 23.69
N GLN A 107 -6.74 7.00 22.83
CA GLN A 107 -6.57 6.17 21.65
C GLN A 107 -6.50 7.09 20.41
N VAL A 108 -5.36 7.12 19.75
CA VAL A 108 -5.12 7.96 18.59
C VAL A 108 -5.08 7.09 17.34
N ASN A 109 -5.80 7.51 16.31
CA ASN A 109 -5.75 6.92 14.99
C ASN A 109 -5.25 7.96 13.98
N VAL A 110 -4.22 7.60 13.23
CA VAL A 110 -3.72 8.39 12.11
C VAL A 110 -4.01 7.65 10.81
N SER A 111 -4.62 8.32 9.86
CA SER A 111 -4.90 7.76 8.54
C SER A 111 -4.47 8.74 7.44
N VAL A 112 -3.97 8.21 6.33
CA VAL A 112 -3.64 9.00 5.15
C VAL A 112 -4.89 9.13 4.28
N LEU A 113 -5.34 10.36 4.04
CA LEU A 113 -6.47 10.65 3.16
C LEU A 113 -6.04 10.82 1.72
N GLU A 114 -4.92 11.52 1.50
CA GLU A 114 -4.35 11.74 0.18
C GLU A 114 -2.83 11.55 0.25
N TYR A 115 -2.31 10.70 -0.60
CA TYR A 115 -0.88 10.52 -0.75
C TYR A 115 -0.29 11.63 -1.61
N SER A 116 0.90 12.10 -1.27
CA SER A 116 1.64 13.04 -2.11
C SER A 116 2.00 12.37 -3.44
N VAL A 117 1.76 13.08 -4.54
CA VAL A 117 2.11 12.58 -5.86
C VAL A 117 3.63 12.53 -5.98
N ARG A 118 4.14 11.33 -6.25
CA ARG A 118 5.56 11.08 -6.51
C ARG A 118 5.72 10.70 -7.97
N THR A 119 6.59 11.38 -8.68
CA THR A 119 6.86 11.13 -10.10
C THR A 119 8.34 10.95 -10.35
N VAL A 120 8.67 10.15 -11.36
CA VAL A 120 9.99 10.11 -12.02
C VAL A 120 9.80 10.53 -13.47
N ASN A 121 10.83 11.11 -14.06
CA ASN A 121 10.83 11.51 -15.46
C ASN A 121 11.60 10.46 -16.29
N VAL A 122 10.92 9.87 -17.26
CA VAL A 122 11.52 8.93 -18.20
C VAL A 122 11.64 9.59 -19.57
N LEU A 123 12.86 9.67 -20.08
CA LEU A 123 13.22 10.38 -21.30
C LEU A 123 13.99 9.46 -22.27
N GLY A 124 13.99 9.82 -23.53
CA GLY A 124 14.75 9.15 -24.60
C GLY A 124 13.99 8.04 -25.30
N ALA A 125 14.63 6.91 -25.57
CA ALA A 125 14.13 5.83 -26.41
C ALA A 125 13.12 4.92 -25.70
N VAL A 126 12.04 5.51 -25.17
CA VAL A 126 10.85 4.85 -24.61
C VAL A 126 9.62 5.20 -25.41
N THR A 127 8.58 4.38 -25.33
CA THR A 127 7.36 4.57 -26.13
C THR A 127 6.62 5.86 -25.79
N LYS A 128 6.57 6.21 -24.49
CA LYS A 128 5.91 7.42 -23.99
C LYS A 128 6.84 8.12 -22.99
N ALA A 129 7.72 8.98 -23.52
CA ALA A 129 8.57 9.80 -22.68
C ALA A 129 7.70 10.78 -21.85
N GLY A 130 8.02 10.95 -20.59
CA GLY A 130 7.31 11.84 -19.68
C GLY A 130 7.41 11.46 -18.22
N ALA A 131 6.55 12.06 -17.40
CA ALA A 131 6.45 11.78 -15.98
C ALA A 131 5.65 10.49 -15.75
N VAL A 132 6.23 9.57 -14.98
CA VAL A 132 5.58 8.34 -14.51
C VAL A 132 5.31 8.48 -13.02
N THR A 133 4.06 8.26 -12.61
CA THR A 133 3.63 8.39 -11.22
C THR A 133 3.86 7.08 -10.46
N PHE A 134 4.38 7.20 -9.24
CA PHE A 134 4.48 6.06 -8.33
C PHE A 134 3.12 5.58 -7.86
N PRO A 135 2.92 4.26 -7.67
CA PRO A 135 1.85 3.75 -6.84
C PRO A 135 2.00 4.28 -5.39
N PRO A 136 0.90 4.66 -4.72
CA PRO A 136 0.97 5.34 -3.41
C PRO A 136 1.77 4.58 -2.35
N GLU A 137 1.57 3.28 -2.24
CA GLU A 137 2.08 2.45 -1.14
C GLU A 137 3.21 1.50 -1.57
N GLN A 138 3.68 1.61 -2.81
CA GLN A 138 4.70 0.72 -3.35
C GLN A 138 5.99 1.46 -3.69
N SER A 139 7.09 0.76 -3.58
CA SER A 139 8.34 1.19 -4.21
C SER A 139 8.27 0.94 -5.72
N MET A 140 8.89 1.80 -6.50
CA MET A 140 9.02 1.66 -7.95
C MET A 140 10.48 1.42 -8.29
N ASN A 141 10.74 0.42 -9.09
CA ASN A 141 12.06 0.12 -9.62
C ASN A 141 12.25 0.72 -11.02
N LEU A 142 13.47 0.69 -11.51
CA LEU A 142 13.81 1.21 -12.84
C LEU A 142 12.93 0.60 -13.95
N LEU A 143 12.76 -0.72 -13.93
CA LEU A 143 11.95 -1.43 -14.94
C LEU A 143 10.48 -1.08 -14.86
N ASP A 144 9.94 -0.87 -13.65
CA ASP A 144 8.54 -0.45 -13.45
C ASP A 144 8.28 0.92 -14.08
N ALA A 145 9.21 1.86 -13.90
CA ALA A 145 9.11 3.19 -14.50
C ALA A 145 9.15 3.13 -16.03
N ILE A 146 10.03 2.30 -16.58
CA ILE A 146 10.13 2.11 -18.03
C ILE A 146 8.88 1.42 -18.57
N ALA A 147 8.35 0.42 -17.87
CA ALA A 147 7.08 -0.21 -18.21
C ALA A 147 5.91 0.79 -18.18
N GLY A 148 5.86 1.66 -17.16
CA GLY A 148 4.90 2.77 -17.08
C GLY A 148 5.03 3.77 -18.23
N ALA A 149 6.24 3.97 -18.77
CA ALA A 149 6.51 4.74 -19.98
C ALA A 149 6.21 3.97 -21.30
N GLY A 150 5.55 2.81 -21.22
CA GLY A 150 5.18 1.99 -22.38
C GLY A 150 6.30 1.11 -22.92
N GLY A 151 7.38 0.92 -22.15
CA GLY A 151 8.52 0.08 -22.50
C GLY A 151 9.55 0.74 -23.42
N PHE A 152 10.60 0.01 -23.70
CA PHE A 152 11.67 0.43 -24.60
C PHE A 152 11.22 0.47 -26.06
N THR A 153 11.74 1.42 -26.84
CA THR A 153 11.63 1.38 -28.31
C THR A 153 12.60 0.35 -28.92
N ARG A 154 12.45 0.09 -30.21
CA ARG A 154 13.37 -0.80 -30.95
C ARG A 154 14.81 -0.26 -31.00
N LEU A 155 14.97 1.06 -30.92
CA LEU A 155 16.25 1.75 -30.99
C LEU A 155 16.89 1.96 -29.62
N ALA A 156 16.23 1.56 -28.55
CA ALA A 156 16.73 1.76 -27.20
C ALA A 156 18.04 0.99 -26.94
N ASP A 157 19.00 1.69 -26.37
CA ASP A 157 20.20 1.07 -25.79
C ASP A 157 19.95 0.76 -24.31
N ARG A 158 19.57 -0.48 -24.05
CA ARG A 158 19.20 -0.94 -22.70
C ARG A 158 20.41 -1.17 -21.78
N SER A 159 21.61 -1.26 -22.35
CA SER A 159 22.84 -1.47 -21.57
C SER A 159 23.43 -0.18 -20.99
N ARG A 160 22.95 0.99 -21.42
CA ARG A 160 23.52 2.29 -21.03
C ARG A 160 22.47 3.30 -20.53
N ILE A 161 21.55 2.86 -19.69
CA ILE A 161 20.54 3.74 -19.11
C ILE A 161 21.18 4.64 -18.06
N LYS A 162 20.92 5.93 -18.14
CA LYS A 162 21.41 6.90 -17.18
C LYS A 162 20.31 7.28 -16.19
N LEU A 163 20.51 6.92 -14.93
CA LEU A 163 19.68 7.40 -13.81
C LEU A 163 20.37 8.61 -13.18
N THR A 164 19.67 9.73 -13.16
CA THR A 164 20.13 10.97 -12.54
C THR A 164 19.25 11.29 -11.34
N ARG A 165 19.87 11.40 -10.17
CA ARG A 165 19.21 11.67 -8.90
C ARG A 165 19.72 12.98 -8.31
N GLN A 166 18.80 13.83 -7.90
CA GLN A 166 19.13 15.07 -7.20
C GLN A 166 19.23 14.77 -5.70
N MET A 167 20.41 14.97 -5.14
CA MET A 167 20.67 14.78 -3.72
C MET A 167 20.35 16.07 -2.93
N ALA A 168 20.25 15.94 -1.60
CA ALA A 168 20.22 17.10 -0.73
C ALA A 168 21.45 18.00 -1.03
N GLU A 169 21.34 19.29 -0.83
CA GLU A 169 22.39 20.30 -1.12
C GLU A 169 22.64 20.58 -2.62
N GLY A 170 21.70 20.20 -3.50
CA GLY A 170 21.84 20.52 -4.94
C GLY A 170 22.87 19.69 -5.70
N LYS A 171 23.48 18.70 -5.07
CA LYS A 171 24.37 17.74 -5.74
C LYS A 171 23.55 16.79 -6.60
N THR A 172 24.06 16.48 -7.79
CA THR A 172 23.45 15.52 -8.72
C THR A 172 24.31 14.28 -8.81
N GLU A 173 23.73 13.12 -8.59
CA GLU A 173 24.37 11.83 -8.75
C GLU A 173 23.86 11.15 -10.02
N ALA A 174 24.78 10.61 -10.82
CA ALA A 174 24.42 9.93 -12.06
C ALA A 174 24.94 8.48 -12.03
N HIS A 175 24.06 7.54 -12.28
CA HIS A 175 24.38 6.13 -12.36
C HIS A 175 24.13 5.63 -13.78
N LEU A 176 25.06 4.83 -14.29
CA LEU A 176 24.90 4.08 -15.53
C LEU A 176 24.43 2.68 -15.18
N ILE A 177 23.32 2.25 -15.77
CA ILE A 177 22.63 1.02 -15.41
C ILE A 177 22.42 0.18 -16.68
N ASP A 178 22.74 -1.10 -16.59
CA ASP A 178 22.42 -2.10 -17.60
C ASP A 178 21.08 -2.76 -17.24
N ALA A 179 20.02 -2.45 -18.02
CA ALA A 179 18.72 -3.07 -17.83
C ALA A 179 18.65 -4.51 -18.35
N ASP A 180 19.50 -4.91 -19.27
CA ASP A 180 19.54 -6.28 -19.75
C ASP A 180 20.05 -7.24 -18.64
N GLU A 181 21.01 -6.80 -17.80
CA GLU A 181 21.42 -7.54 -16.60
C GLU A 181 20.28 -7.67 -15.58
N ILE A 182 19.49 -6.62 -15.39
CA ILE A 182 18.34 -6.66 -14.47
C ILE A 182 17.26 -7.62 -14.99
N ILE A 183 16.94 -7.53 -16.28
CA ILE A 183 15.93 -8.39 -16.94
C ILE A 183 16.33 -9.87 -16.89
N GLN A 184 17.64 -10.17 -17.00
CA GLN A 184 18.18 -11.54 -16.94
C GLN A 184 18.34 -12.05 -15.50
N GLY A 185 18.06 -11.23 -14.48
CA GLY A 185 18.26 -11.60 -13.08
C GLY A 185 19.73 -11.67 -12.65
N GLN A 186 20.64 -11.09 -13.43
CA GLN A 186 22.09 -11.07 -13.16
C GLN A 186 22.55 -9.83 -12.41
N ALA A 187 21.69 -8.82 -12.29
CA ALA A 187 22.01 -7.59 -11.60
C ALA A 187 22.22 -7.84 -10.10
N LYS A 188 23.33 -7.36 -9.58
CA LYS A 188 23.67 -7.44 -8.15
C LYS A 188 22.90 -6.43 -7.28
N LYS A 189 22.21 -5.48 -7.89
CA LYS A 189 21.57 -4.36 -7.20
C LYS A 189 20.24 -4.04 -7.86
N ASP A 190 19.19 -4.00 -7.04
CA ASP A 190 17.95 -3.33 -7.41
C ASP A 190 18.14 -1.82 -7.42
N TRP A 191 17.46 -1.15 -8.33
CA TRP A 191 17.49 0.29 -8.45
C TRP A 191 16.14 0.89 -8.03
N PRO A 192 15.88 1.02 -6.71
CA PRO A 192 14.67 1.67 -6.25
C PRO A 192 14.75 3.16 -6.59
N LEU A 193 13.69 3.64 -7.21
CA LEU A 193 13.58 5.02 -7.62
C LEU A 193 13.10 5.91 -6.47
N GLN A 194 13.48 7.17 -6.55
CA GLN A 194 13.03 8.23 -5.63
C GLN A 194 12.26 9.31 -6.39
N LYS A 195 11.43 10.05 -5.68
CA LYS A 195 10.72 11.20 -6.25
C LYS A 195 11.71 12.17 -6.91
N GLY A 196 11.43 12.52 -8.16
CA GLY A 196 12.26 13.48 -8.90
C GLY A 196 13.43 12.86 -9.67
N ASP A 197 13.63 11.54 -9.59
CA ASP A 197 14.63 10.85 -10.42
C ASP A 197 14.36 11.07 -11.90
N VAL A 198 15.42 11.20 -12.66
CA VAL A 198 15.38 11.31 -14.13
C VAL A 198 16.09 10.10 -14.74
N ILE A 199 15.33 9.35 -15.54
CA ILE A 199 15.80 8.20 -16.28
C ILE A 199 15.94 8.59 -17.74
N TYR A 200 17.14 8.48 -18.29
CA TYR A 200 17.41 8.70 -19.70
C TYR A 200 17.84 7.40 -20.38
N VAL A 201 17.06 7.01 -21.38
CA VAL A 201 17.32 5.83 -22.21
C VAL A 201 17.89 6.30 -23.55
N PRO A 202 19.19 6.07 -23.82
CA PRO A 202 19.79 6.47 -25.07
C PRO A 202 19.32 5.59 -26.22
N GLU A 203 19.53 6.06 -27.45
CA GLU A 203 19.40 5.25 -28.65
C GLU A 203 20.72 4.51 -28.94
N ARG A 204 20.62 3.34 -29.55
CA ARG A 204 21.78 2.64 -30.10
C ARG A 204 22.37 3.42 -31.25
N LEU A 205 23.65 3.75 -31.14
CA LEU A 205 24.43 4.23 -32.28
C LEU A 205 24.89 3.00 -33.05
N PHE A 206 24.60 2.97 -34.34
CA PHE A 206 25.00 1.89 -35.24
C PHE A 206 26.52 1.87 -35.44
#